data_dc771f191c8198826724809a2b92833f
#
_entry.id   dc771f191c8198826724809a2b92833f
#
_cell.length_a   1.000
_cell.length_b   1.000
_cell.length_c   1.000
_cell.angle_alpha   90.00
_cell.angle_beta   90.00
_cell.angle_gamma   90.00
#
_symmetry.space_group_name_H-M   'P 1'
#
loop_
_entity.id
_entity.type
_entity.pdbx_description
1 polymer ?
#
loop_
_entity_poly.entity_id
_entity_poly.type
_entity_poly.pdbx_seq_one_letter_code
_entity_poly.pdbx_strand_id
1 'polypeptide(L)'
;MRRVILATALLLAAAEARADIAVLTNGMTLKITARRVEGDTAFLTLKGGGEMGVAKALLRGVVPDEVVDEIGPLAGGDLQALATEAARRHGLDPELVLAVIAVESAFRPDAVSPKGAQGLMQLMPATARSLQVKDAFDPAANVDGGTRYLGSLVSRYDGDLDRALAAYNAGPGAVDRHNGVPPYKETQGYVKKVMRKYKGKRDKP
;
A
#
# COMPACT_ATOMS: atom_id res chain seq x y z
N MET A 1 29.64 71.23 4.76
CA MET A 1 29.22 70.00 5.51
C MET A 1 28.30 69.17 4.67
N ARG A 2 28.80 68.10 4.02
CA ARG A 2 28.00 67.21 3.17
C ARG A 2 27.62 65.98 4.06
N ARG A 3 26.31 65.79 4.28
CA ARG A 3 25.78 64.63 4.95
C ARG A 3 25.65 63.50 3.95
N VAL A 4 26.46 62.42 4.13
CA VAL A 4 26.31 61.18 3.41
C VAL A 4 25.23 60.33 4.09
N ILE A 5 24.12 60.08 3.38
CA ILE A 5 23.08 59.19 3.82
C ILE A 5 23.49 57.78 3.34
N LEU A 6 23.84 56.92 4.28
CA LEU A 6 24.08 55.50 4.01
C LEU A 6 22.72 54.81 3.91
N ALA A 7 22.33 54.43 2.72
CA ALA A 7 21.17 53.57 2.51
C ALA A 7 21.58 52.12 2.78
N THR A 8 21.15 51.60 3.92
CA THR A 8 21.25 50.16 4.24
C THR A 8 20.24 49.39 3.41
N ALA A 9 20.69 48.72 2.38
CA ALA A 9 19.86 47.78 1.62
C ALA A 9 19.64 46.52 2.49
N LEU A 10 18.42 46.38 2.97
CA LEU A 10 17.97 45.16 3.65
C LEU A 10 17.77 44.11 2.58
N LEU A 11 18.71 43.16 2.41
CA LEU A 11 18.51 41.96 1.62
C LEU A 11 17.46 41.11 2.37
N LEU A 12 16.23 41.16 1.92
CA LEU A 12 15.26 40.10 2.24
C LEU A 12 15.76 38.83 1.50
N ALA A 13 16.39 37.93 2.23
CA ALA A 13 16.51 36.53 1.77
C ALA A 13 15.11 35.97 1.63
N ALA A 14 14.67 35.79 0.38
CA ALA A 14 13.49 34.98 0.09
C ALA A 14 13.82 33.56 0.60
N ALA A 15 13.27 33.19 1.75
CA ALA A 15 13.25 31.81 2.18
C ALA A 15 12.47 31.05 1.09
N GLU A 16 13.16 30.21 0.34
CA GLU A 16 12.49 29.26 -0.55
C GLU A 16 11.47 28.50 0.30
N ALA A 17 10.19 28.63 -0.07
CA ALA A 17 9.13 27.91 0.62
C ALA A 17 9.38 26.41 0.40
N ARG A 18 9.98 25.76 1.40
CA ARG A 18 10.14 24.31 1.41
C ARG A 18 8.77 23.69 1.28
N ALA A 19 8.64 22.75 0.37
CA ALA A 19 7.43 21.97 0.27
C ALA A 19 7.40 20.96 1.41
N ASP A 20 6.25 20.76 2.00
CA ASP A 20 5.99 19.72 3.00
C ASP A 20 5.03 18.69 2.41
N ILE A 21 4.94 17.53 3.04
CA ILE A 21 3.97 16.49 2.67
C ILE A 21 2.97 16.31 3.79
N ALA A 22 1.71 16.60 3.50
CA ALA A 22 0.61 16.24 4.37
C ALA A 22 0.26 14.75 4.16
N VAL A 23 0.28 13.98 5.25
CA VAL A 23 -0.07 12.54 5.28
C VAL A 23 -1.46 12.41 5.89
N LEU A 24 -2.39 11.82 5.13
CA LEU A 24 -3.76 11.57 5.60
C LEU A 24 -3.87 10.17 6.24
N THR A 25 -4.89 9.98 7.08
CA THR A 25 -5.15 8.71 7.78
C THR A 25 -5.48 7.56 6.84
N ASN A 26 -5.90 7.83 5.61
CA ASN A 26 -6.13 6.85 4.55
C ASN A 26 -4.84 6.51 3.75
N GLY A 27 -3.68 7.04 4.15
CA GLY A 27 -2.40 6.85 3.45
C GLY A 27 -2.15 7.79 2.27
N MET A 28 -3.13 8.63 1.90
CA MET A 28 -2.92 9.63 0.84
C MET A 28 -1.92 10.68 1.28
N THR A 29 -1.02 11.07 0.38
CA THR A 29 -0.04 12.14 0.59
C THR A 29 -0.31 13.31 -0.35
N LEU A 30 -0.14 14.54 0.15
CA LEU A 30 -0.33 15.76 -0.61
C LEU A 30 0.91 16.65 -0.45
N LYS A 31 1.56 17.05 -1.55
CA LYS A 31 2.63 18.06 -1.50
C LYS A 31 2.02 19.42 -1.25
N ILE A 32 2.40 20.03 -0.12
CA ILE A 32 1.86 21.31 0.34
C ILE A 32 2.99 22.33 0.52
N THR A 33 2.65 23.60 0.39
CA THR A 33 3.56 24.73 0.65
C THR A 33 3.20 25.47 1.93
N ALA A 34 1.99 25.28 2.44
CA ALA A 34 1.53 25.84 3.71
C ALA A 34 0.38 25.04 4.28
N ARG A 35 0.18 25.16 5.60
CA ARG A 35 -1.01 24.67 6.29
C ARG A 35 -1.49 25.70 7.30
N ARG A 36 -2.80 25.77 7.49
CA ARG A 36 -3.45 26.46 8.61
C ARG A 36 -4.57 25.60 9.17
N VAL A 37 -4.87 25.75 10.44
CA VAL A 37 -5.94 25.00 11.11
C VAL A 37 -6.95 25.98 11.66
N GLU A 38 -8.22 25.80 11.31
CA GLU A 38 -9.33 26.58 11.79
C GLU A 38 -10.39 25.61 12.34
N GLY A 39 -10.56 25.61 13.66
CA GLY A 39 -11.46 24.66 14.33
C GLY A 39 -11.05 23.22 14.05
N ASP A 40 -11.97 22.43 13.47
CA ASP A 40 -11.78 21.03 13.11
C ASP A 40 -11.32 20.82 11.65
N THR A 41 -11.00 21.90 10.92
CA THR A 41 -10.56 21.84 9.53
C THR A 41 -9.10 22.27 9.40
N ALA A 42 -8.30 21.44 8.74
CA ALA A 42 -6.96 21.79 8.28
C ALA A 42 -7.04 22.23 6.81
N PHE A 43 -6.58 23.42 6.51
CA PHE A 43 -6.47 23.95 5.16
C PHE A 43 -5.04 23.74 4.67
N LEU A 44 -4.89 23.05 3.55
CA LEU A 44 -3.62 22.67 2.95
C LEU A 44 -3.44 23.43 1.64
N THR A 45 -2.41 24.29 1.55
CA THR A 45 -2.05 24.95 0.29
C THR A 45 -1.22 23.99 -0.54
N LEU A 46 -1.70 23.59 -1.72
CA LEU A 46 -1.06 22.59 -2.56
C LEU A 46 0.12 23.18 -3.34
N LYS A 47 1.21 22.41 -3.54
CA LYS A 47 2.38 22.82 -4.33
C LYS A 47 2.02 23.15 -5.80
N GLY A 48 0.98 22.51 -6.33
CA GLY A 48 0.44 22.78 -7.68
C GLY A 48 -0.52 23.96 -7.77
N GLY A 49 -0.74 24.68 -6.65
CA GLY A 49 -1.74 25.76 -6.53
C GLY A 49 -3.08 25.27 -6.01
N GLY A 50 -3.83 26.20 -5.40
CA GLY A 50 -5.09 25.90 -4.75
C GLY A 50 -4.97 25.54 -3.27
N GLU A 51 -6.10 25.56 -2.59
CA GLU A 51 -6.22 25.22 -1.18
C GLU A 51 -7.26 24.11 -0.99
N MET A 52 -6.96 23.14 -0.14
CA MET A 52 -7.87 22.03 0.19
C MET A 52 -8.17 22.01 1.68
N GLY A 53 -9.43 22.05 2.06
CA GLY A 53 -9.88 21.83 3.43
C GLY A 53 -10.06 20.34 3.70
N VAL A 54 -9.40 19.81 4.73
CA VAL A 54 -9.57 18.43 5.21
C VAL A 54 -9.94 18.44 6.69
N ALA A 55 -10.78 17.52 7.12
CA ALA A 55 -11.04 17.39 8.56
C ALA A 55 -9.73 17.07 9.29
N LYS A 56 -9.45 17.78 10.39
CA LYS A 56 -8.23 17.61 11.20
C LYS A 56 -8.01 16.16 11.62
N ALA A 57 -9.10 15.44 11.90
CA ALA A 57 -9.06 14.02 12.24
C ALA A 57 -8.53 13.13 11.10
N LEU A 58 -8.58 13.59 9.85
CA LEU A 58 -8.05 12.89 8.68
C LEU A 58 -6.58 13.22 8.40
N LEU A 59 -6.01 14.22 9.05
CA LEU A 59 -4.61 14.58 8.90
C LEU A 59 -3.77 13.83 9.94
N ARG A 60 -3.01 12.83 9.49
CA ARG A 60 -2.10 12.04 10.33
C ARG A 60 -0.87 12.85 10.75
N GLY A 61 -0.37 13.71 9.86
CA GLY A 61 0.81 14.55 10.11
C GLY A 61 1.24 15.34 8.89
N VAL A 62 2.27 16.16 9.09
CA VAL A 62 2.99 16.85 8.02
C VAL A 62 4.47 16.56 8.21
N VAL A 63 5.14 16.12 7.17
CA VAL A 63 6.56 15.82 7.14
C VAL A 63 7.26 16.68 6.09
N PRO A 64 8.53 17.08 6.28
CA PRO A 64 9.30 17.80 5.26
C PRO A 64 9.43 17.00 3.96
N ASP A 65 9.34 17.66 2.80
CA ASP A 65 9.48 17.02 1.47
C ASP A 65 10.86 16.33 1.31
N GLU A 66 11.89 16.80 2.03
CA GLU A 66 13.22 16.18 2.07
C GLU A 66 13.24 14.76 2.66
N VAL A 67 12.27 14.44 3.53
CA VAL A 67 12.13 13.11 4.14
C VAL A 67 11.48 12.13 3.17
N VAL A 68 10.82 12.61 2.11
CA VAL A 68 10.06 11.78 1.17
C VAL A 68 10.91 11.31 -0.01
N ASP A 69 12.00 12.00 -0.32
CA ASP A 69 13.00 11.45 -1.24
C ASP A 69 13.77 10.27 -0.62
N GLU A 70 13.76 10.15 0.75
CA GLU A 70 14.20 8.95 1.48
C GLU A 70 13.05 7.96 1.74
N ILE A 71 11.79 8.42 1.75
CA ILE A 71 10.59 7.56 1.75
C ILE A 71 10.17 7.43 0.28
N GLY A 72 10.91 6.63 -0.47
CA GLY A 72 10.44 6.14 -1.76
C GLY A 72 9.02 5.55 -1.63
N PRO A 73 8.29 5.27 -2.72
CA PRO A 73 6.90 4.85 -2.70
C PRO A 73 6.69 3.75 -1.65
N LEU A 74 6.02 4.09 -0.54
CA LEU A 74 5.81 3.31 0.69
C LEU A 74 7.02 2.40 1.00
N ALA A 75 7.97 2.89 1.82
CA ALA A 75 9.13 2.09 2.23
C ALA A 75 8.65 0.72 2.69
N GLY A 76 9.42 -0.33 2.40
CA GLY A 76 9.01 -1.72 2.64
C GLY A 76 8.44 -2.01 4.04
N GLY A 77 8.76 -1.16 5.05
CA GLY A 77 8.17 -1.18 6.39
C GLY A 77 6.68 -0.82 6.43
N ASP A 78 6.24 0.14 5.65
CA ASP A 78 4.84 0.57 5.61
C ASP A 78 3.95 -0.48 4.90
N LEU A 79 4.46 -1.12 3.86
CA LEU A 79 3.77 -2.22 3.18
C LEU A 79 3.68 -3.48 4.05
N GLN A 80 4.70 -3.75 4.86
CA GLN A 80 4.67 -4.86 5.83
C GLN A 80 3.68 -4.59 6.95
N ALA A 81 3.65 -3.36 7.49
CA ALA A 81 2.67 -2.96 8.50
C ALA A 81 1.24 -3.05 7.95
N LEU A 82 1.01 -2.58 6.73
CA LEU A 82 -0.26 -2.66 6.03
C LEU A 82 -0.73 -4.11 5.85
N ALA A 83 0.15 -4.99 5.39
CA ALA A 83 -0.14 -6.41 5.21
C ALA A 83 -0.43 -7.12 6.55
N THR A 84 0.35 -6.78 7.60
CA THR A 84 0.15 -7.33 8.94
C THR A 84 -1.19 -6.93 9.51
N GLU A 85 -1.59 -5.67 9.35
CA GLU A 85 -2.87 -5.17 9.84
C GLU A 85 -4.05 -5.79 9.08
N ALA A 86 -3.95 -5.91 7.76
CA ALA A 86 -4.96 -6.60 6.95
C ALA A 86 -5.09 -8.08 7.34
N ALA A 87 -3.97 -8.77 7.55
CA ALA A 87 -3.97 -10.17 7.98
C ALA A 87 -4.72 -10.35 9.31
N ARG A 88 -4.45 -9.51 10.30
CA ARG A 88 -5.14 -9.53 11.60
C ARG A 88 -6.65 -9.30 11.46
N ARG A 89 -7.07 -8.32 10.66
CA ARG A 89 -8.49 -8.03 10.42
C ARG A 89 -9.23 -9.19 9.79
N HIS A 90 -8.57 -9.94 8.92
CA HIS A 90 -9.19 -11.06 8.19
C HIS A 90 -8.83 -12.44 8.79
N GLY A 91 -8.25 -12.49 10.00
CA GLY A 91 -7.98 -13.73 10.73
C GLY A 91 -6.92 -14.63 10.11
N LEU A 92 -5.97 -14.04 9.37
CA LEU A 92 -4.86 -14.76 8.76
C LEU A 92 -3.54 -14.50 9.53
N ASP A 93 -2.61 -15.44 9.38
CA ASP A 93 -1.23 -15.25 9.82
C ASP A 93 -0.57 -14.14 8.95
N PRO A 94 -0.03 -13.06 9.56
CA PRO A 94 0.66 -12.00 8.83
C PRO A 94 1.76 -12.50 7.90
N GLU A 95 2.52 -13.52 8.33
CA GLU A 95 3.60 -14.09 7.52
C GLU A 95 3.10 -14.79 6.26
N LEU A 96 1.89 -15.36 6.28
CA LEU A 96 1.24 -15.92 5.09
C LEU A 96 0.92 -14.82 4.07
N VAL A 97 0.32 -13.72 4.52
CA VAL A 97 -0.03 -12.59 3.63
C VAL A 97 1.23 -11.95 3.05
N LEU A 98 2.27 -11.74 3.87
CA LEU A 98 3.57 -11.24 3.42
C LEU A 98 4.24 -12.17 2.40
N ALA A 99 4.13 -13.49 2.59
CA ALA A 99 4.66 -14.47 1.64
C ALA A 99 3.93 -14.42 0.29
N VAL A 100 2.61 -14.23 0.31
CA VAL A 100 1.79 -14.04 -0.92
C VAL A 100 2.23 -12.77 -1.64
N ILE A 101 2.26 -11.62 -0.99
CA ILE A 101 2.68 -10.34 -1.59
C ILE A 101 4.10 -10.44 -2.19
N ALA A 102 5.01 -11.09 -1.46
CA ALA A 102 6.38 -11.28 -1.92
C ALA A 102 6.50 -12.16 -3.20
N VAL A 103 5.56 -13.07 -3.41
CA VAL A 103 5.52 -13.93 -4.61
C VAL A 103 4.77 -13.24 -5.75
N GLU A 104 3.68 -12.55 -5.45
CA GLU A 104 2.83 -11.89 -6.45
C GLU A 104 3.50 -10.67 -7.10
N SER A 105 4.04 -9.77 -6.31
CA SER A 105 4.54 -8.48 -6.81
C SER A 105 5.97 -8.15 -6.39
N ALA A 106 6.58 -8.94 -5.49
CA ALA A 106 7.80 -8.55 -4.79
C ALA A 106 7.66 -7.17 -4.10
N PHE A 107 6.48 -6.92 -3.49
CA PHE A 107 6.12 -5.66 -2.83
C PHE A 107 6.07 -4.43 -3.77
N ARG A 108 5.82 -4.60 -5.06
CA ARG A 108 5.64 -3.49 -6.00
C ARG A 108 4.16 -3.17 -6.15
N PRO A 109 3.71 -1.99 -5.68
CA PRO A 109 2.29 -1.61 -5.73
C PRO A 109 1.79 -1.34 -7.16
N ASP A 110 2.67 -0.98 -8.07
CA ASP A 110 2.42 -0.70 -9.48
C ASP A 110 2.54 -1.92 -10.40
N ALA A 111 2.75 -3.12 -9.83
CA ALA A 111 2.97 -4.33 -10.61
C ALA A 111 1.75 -4.70 -11.47
N VAL A 112 2.01 -5.01 -12.74
CA VAL A 112 1.02 -5.55 -13.68
C VAL A 112 1.57 -6.83 -14.30
N SER A 113 0.82 -7.93 -14.22
CA SER A 113 1.21 -9.17 -14.86
C SER A 113 0.87 -9.17 -16.37
N PRO A 114 1.48 -10.05 -17.18
CA PRO A 114 1.10 -10.21 -18.59
C PRO A 114 -0.37 -10.58 -18.81
N LYS A 115 -1.03 -11.15 -17.80
CA LYS A 115 -2.46 -11.48 -17.79
C LYS A 115 -3.35 -10.35 -17.27
N GLY A 116 -2.76 -9.20 -16.88
CA GLY A 116 -3.47 -8.03 -16.38
C GLY A 116 -3.84 -8.07 -14.90
N ALA A 117 -3.25 -8.92 -14.10
CA ALA A 117 -3.36 -8.86 -12.63
C ALA A 117 -2.60 -7.64 -12.11
N GLN A 118 -3.13 -6.96 -11.07
CA GLN A 118 -2.71 -5.63 -10.66
C GLN A 118 -2.38 -5.54 -9.17
N GLY A 119 -1.35 -4.74 -8.86
CA GLY A 119 -0.99 -4.32 -7.50
C GLY A 119 -0.29 -5.38 -6.67
N LEU A 120 -0.20 -5.13 -5.37
CA LEU A 120 0.59 -5.91 -4.42
C LEU A 120 0.21 -7.38 -4.36
N MET A 121 -1.07 -7.70 -4.36
CA MET A 121 -1.61 -9.06 -4.30
C MET A 121 -2.13 -9.57 -5.65
N GLN A 122 -1.78 -8.89 -6.75
CA GLN A 122 -2.06 -9.28 -8.15
C GLN A 122 -3.53 -9.66 -8.39
N LEU A 123 -4.43 -8.75 -8.06
CA LEU A 123 -5.85 -8.97 -8.29
C LEU A 123 -6.18 -8.81 -9.79
N MET A 124 -6.84 -9.81 -10.34
CA MET A 124 -7.43 -9.67 -11.68
C MET A 124 -8.54 -8.62 -11.65
N PRO A 125 -8.72 -7.80 -12.70
CA PRO A 125 -9.74 -6.74 -12.73
C PRO A 125 -11.16 -7.21 -12.38
N ALA A 126 -11.55 -8.41 -12.80
CA ALA A 126 -12.84 -9.00 -12.44
C ALA A 126 -12.92 -9.32 -10.95
N THR A 127 -11.84 -9.87 -10.37
CA THR A 127 -11.74 -10.16 -8.93
C THR A 127 -11.74 -8.88 -8.11
N ALA A 128 -10.97 -7.86 -8.51
CA ALA A 128 -10.95 -6.56 -7.84
C ALA A 128 -12.37 -5.96 -7.76
N ARG A 129 -13.11 -5.97 -8.88
CA ARG A 129 -14.52 -5.51 -8.89
C ARG A 129 -15.41 -6.31 -7.93
N SER A 130 -15.32 -7.64 -7.93
CA SER A 130 -16.15 -8.48 -7.05
C SER A 130 -15.82 -8.27 -5.56
N LEU A 131 -14.59 -7.89 -5.27
CA LEU A 131 -14.11 -7.54 -3.94
C LEU A 131 -14.35 -6.06 -3.58
N GLN A 132 -14.97 -5.27 -4.47
CA GLN A 132 -15.21 -3.84 -4.30
C GLN A 132 -13.92 -3.00 -4.15
N VAL A 133 -12.81 -3.49 -4.68
CA VAL A 133 -11.56 -2.74 -4.80
C VAL A 133 -11.67 -1.78 -5.98
N LYS A 134 -11.82 -0.48 -5.67
CA LYS A 134 -12.04 0.57 -6.69
C LYS A 134 -10.77 0.88 -7.48
N ASP A 135 -9.63 0.90 -6.81
CA ASP A 135 -8.31 1.07 -7.40
C ASP A 135 -7.40 -0.07 -6.93
N ALA A 136 -7.02 -0.94 -7.86
CA ALA A 136 -6.15 -2.08 -7.57
C ALA A 136 -4.66 -1.68 -7.42
N PHE A 137 -4.30 -0.43 -7.72
CA PHE A 137 -2.97 0.13 -7.48
C PHE A 137 -2.88 0.87 -6.14
N ASP A 138 -4.01 1.18 -5.48
CA ASP A 138 -3.99 1.64 -4.10
C ASP A 138 -3.54 0.50 -3.17
N PRO A 139 -2.40 0.65 -2.47
CA PRO A 139 -1.83 -0.42 -1.66
C PRO A 139 -2.78 -0.93 -0.57
N ALA A 140 -3.52 -0.02 0.08
CA ALA A 140 -4.41 -0.37 1.18
C ALA A 140 -5.63 -1.15 0.68
N ALA A 141 -6.26 -0.68 -0.41
CA ALA A 141 -7.41 -1.34 -1.01
C ALA A 141 -7.04 -2.71 -1.60
N ASN A 142 -5.88 -2.80 -2.27
CA ASN A 142 -5.40 -4.04 -2.87
C ASN A 142 -5.10 -5.11 -1.81
N VAL A 143 -4.33 -4.73 -0.77
CA VAL A 143 -3.96 -5.66 0.31
C VAL A 143 -5.16 -6.08 1.13
N ASP A 144 -6.07 -5.16 1.47
CA ASP A 144 -7.29 -5.51 2.19
C ASP A 144 -8.18 -6.47 1.40
N GLY A 145 -8.48 -6.14 0.13
CA GLY A 145 -9.29 -6.96 -0.75
C GLY A 145 -8.66 -8.33 -1.01
N GLY A 146 -7.36 -8.37 -1.31
CA GLY A 146 -6.63 -9.61 -1.56
C GLY A 146 -6.53 -10.51 -0.32
N THR A 147 -6.28 -9.91 0.86
CA THR A 147 -6.23 -10.65 2.13
C THR A 147 -7.60 -11.20 2.51
N ARG A 148 -8.66 -10.42 2.35
CA ARG A 148 -10.04 -10.90 2.55
C ARG A 148 -10.38 -12.06 1.62
N TYR A 149 -9.99 -11.97 0.35
CA TYR A 149 -10.19 -13.08 -0.59
C TYR A 149 -9.41 -14.32 -0.20
N LEU A 150 -8.14 -14.18 0.16
CA LEU A 150 -7.33 -15.30 0.65
C LEU A 150 -7.97 -15.94 1.91
N GLY A 151 -8.43 -15.12 2.86
CA GLY A 151 -9.12 -15.59 4.06
C GLY A 151 -10.38 -16.41 3.74
N SER A 152 -11.17 -15.95 2.77
CA SER A 152 -12.35 -16.69 2.32
C SER A 152 -12.00 -18.06 1.71
N LEU A 153 -10.87 -18.14 1.00
CA LEU A 153 -10.38 -19.40 0.44
C LEU A 153 -9.81 -20.34 1.51
N VAL A 154 -9.08 -19.81 2.50
CA VAL A 154 -8.61 -20.60 3.64
C VAL A 154 -9.79 -21.21 4.39
N SER A 155 -10.84 -20.43 4.64
CA SER A 155 -12.07 -20.91 5.25
C SER A 155 -12.80 -21.93 4.38
N ARG A 156 -12.87 -21.72 3.06
CA ARG A 156 -13.51 -22.63 2.10
C ARG A 156 -12.89 -24.03 2.09
N TYR A 157 -11.59 -24.11 2.31
CA TYR A 157 -10.83 -25.36 2.29
C TYR A 157 -10.40 -25.81 3.68
N ASP A 158 -11.14 -25.45 4.73
CA ASP A 158 -10.96 -25.92 6.12
C ASP A 158 -9.53 -25.75 6.64
N GLY A 159 -8.87 -24.67 6.25
CA GLY A 159 -7.49 -24.36 6.66
C GLY A 159 -6.40 -25.06 5.82
N ASP A 160 -6.75 -25.83 4.79
CA ASP A 160 -5.79 -26.40 3.86
C ASP A 160 -5.15 -25.28 3.01
N LEU A 161 -3.96 -24.84 3.43
CA LEU A 161 -3.25 -23.75 2.79
C LEU A 161 -2.82 -24.08 1.36
N ASP A 162 -2.49 -25.34 1.05
CA ASP A 162 -2.08 -25.72 -0.30
C ASP A 162 -3.27 -25.57 -1.28
N ARG A 163 -4.46 -26.00 -0.88
CA ARG A 163 -5.69 -25.80 -1.66
C ARG A 163 -6.10 -24.33 -1.74
N ALA A 164 -6.02 -23.60 -0.64
CA ALA A 164 -6.37 -22.18 -0.60
C ALA A 164 -5.46 -21.33 -1.52
N LEU A 165 -4.16 -21.57 -1.48
CA LEU A 165 -3.19 -20.90 -2.35
C LEU A 165 -3.34 -21.31 -3.81
N ALA A 166 -3.63 -22.59 -4.07
CA ALA A 166 -3.94 -23.05 -5.42
C ALA A 166 -5.19 -22.38 -5.98
N ALA A 167 -6.22 -22.21 -5.13
CA ALA A 167 -7.45 -21.52 -5.51
C ALA A 167 -7.25 -20.02 -5.71
N TYR A 168 -6.38 -19.40 -4.92
CA TYR A 168 -6.01 -18.01 -5.11
C TYR A 168 -5.39 -17.78 -6.50
N ASN A 169 -4.48 -18.65 -6.91
CA ASN A 169 -3.76 -18.55 -8.20
C ASN A 169 -4.59 -19.02 -9.41
N ALA A 170 -5.27 -20.18 -9.30
CA ALA A 170 -5.95 -20.82 -10.43
C ALA A 170 -7.48 -20.71 -10.39
N GLY A 171 -8.01 -20.10 -9.34
CA GLY A 171 -9.44 -20.06 -9.07
C GLY A 171 -9.99 -21.32 -8.36
N PRO A 172 -11.00 -21.16 -7.48
CA PRO A 172 -11.55 -22.26 -6.68
C PRO A 172 -12.15 -23.37 -7.56
N GLY A 173 -12.77 -23.04 -8.70
CA GLY A 173 -13.30 -24.04 -9.61
C GLY A 173 -12.26 -25.00 -10.17
N ALA A 174 -10.98 -24.60 -10.27
CA ALA A 174 -9.92 -25.52 -10.68
C ALA A 174 -9.58 -26.50 -9.56
N VAL A 175 -9.49 -26.01 -8.33
CA VAL A 175 -9.23 -26.86 -7.14
C VAL A 175 -10.36 -27.84 -6.90
N ASP A 176 -11.60 -27.40 -7.02
CA ASP A 176 -12.78 -28.25 -6.83
C ASP A 176 -12.84 -29.38 -7.87
N ARG A 177 -12.59 -29.10 -9.16
CA ARG A 177 -12.56 -30.12 -10.23
C ARG A 177 -11.49 -31.18 -10.03
N HIS A 178 -10.33 -30.80 -9.47
CA HIS A 178 -9.21 -31.71 -9.23
C HIS A 178 -9.16 -32.27 -7.81
N ASN A 179 -10.12 -31.90 -6.96
CA ASN A 179 -10.16 -32.27 -5.55
C ASN A 179 -8.82 -32.00 -4.82
N GLY A 180 -8.16 -30.91 -5.16
CA GLY A 180 -6.83 -30.55 -4.64
C GLY A 180 -6.09 -29.57 -5.53
N VAL A 181 -4.78 -29.45 -5.32
CA VAL A 181 -3.91 -28.61 -6.16
C VAL A 181 -3.94 -29.11 -7.60
N PRO A 182 -4.41 -28.32 -8.59
CA PRO A 182 -4.52 -28.79 -9.97
C PRO A 182 -3.14 -29.08 -10.59
N PRO A 183 -3.05 -29.96 -11.58
CA PRO A 183 -1.78 -30.35 -12.22
C PRO A 183 -1.25 -29.28 -13.18
N TYR A 184 -1.41 -28.01 -12.82
CA TYR A 184 -0.91 -26.87 -13.59
C TYR A 184 0.47 -26.49 -13.06
N LYS A 185 1.50 -26.55 -13.91
CA LYS A 185 2.90 -26.24 -13.53
C LYS A 185 3.03 -24.89 -12.85
N GLU A 186 2.31 -23.86 -13.34
CA GLU A 186 2.28 -22.51 -12.78
C GLU A 186 1.76 -22.55 -11.33
N THR A 187 0.58 -23.16 -11.11
CA THR A 187 -0.07 -23.21 -9.79
C THR A 187 0.72 -24.03 -8.78
N GLN A 188 1.24 -25.19 -9.19
CA GLN A 188 2.11 -26.01 -8.31
C GLN A 188 3.38 -25.28 -7.93
N GLY A 189 3.98 -24.54 -8.88
CA GLY A 189 5.15 -23.70 -8.64
C GLY A 189 4.83 -22.52 -7.70
N TYR A 190 3.66 -21.92 -7.85
CA TYR A 190 3.17 -20.84 -7.00
C TYR A 190 3.01 -21.31 -5.55
N VAL A 191 2.24 -22.36 -5.31
CA VAL A 191 2.03 -22.94 -3.97
C VAL A 191 3.36 -23.23 -3.29
N LYS A 192 4.27 -23.93 -3.98
CA LYS A 192 5.61 -24.23 -3.44
C LYS A 192 6.40 -22.97 -3.08
N LYS A 193 6.34 -21.91 -3.89
CA LYS A 193 7.06 -20.66 -3.63
C LYS A 193 6.51 -19.93 -2.39
N VAL A 194 5.17 -19.81 -2.29
CA VAL A 194 4.53 -19.16 -1.14
C VAL A 194 4.82 -19.93 0.14
N MET A 195 4.58 -21.25 0.15
CA MET A 195 4.79 -22.10 1.32
C MET A 195 6.25 -22.12 1.78
N ARG A 196 7.21 -22.09 0.86
CA ARG A 196 8.64 -21.98 1.22
C ARG A 196 8.95 -20.64 1.91
N LYS A 197 8.41 -19.51 1.41
CA LYS A 197 8.60 -18.21 2.04
C LYS A 197 7.92 -18.13 3.41
N TYR A 198 6.73 -18.67 3.52
CA TYR A 198 5.95 -18.68 4.74
C TYR A 198 6.64 -19.49 5.85
N LYS A 199 7.02 -20.76 5.56
CA LYS A 199 7.73 -21.62 6.52
C LYS A 199 9.11 -21.06 6.90
N GLY A 200 9.89 -20.58 5.93
CA GLY A 200 11.22 -20.06 6.17
C GLY A 200 11.26 -18.76 7.02
N LYS A 201 10.12 -18.12 7.27
CA LYS A 201 10.02 -17.00 8.22
C LYS A 201 9.60 -17.46 9.62
N ARG A 202 8.77 -18.49 9.73
CA ARG A 202 8.35 -19.07 11.01
C ARG A 202 9.48 -19.80 11.75
N ASP A 203 10.41 -20.37 10.99
CA ASP A 203 11.52 -21.18 11.52
C ASP A 203 12.76 -20.34 11.87
N LYS A 204 12.70 -19.00 11.77
CA LYS A 204 13.77 -18.12 12.26
C LYS A 204 13.51 -17.82 13.74
N PRO A 205 14.54 -18.10 14.63
CA PRO A 205 14.46 -17.80 16.06
C PRO A 205 14.34 -16.31 16.34
#